data_796316e45eb79195f6f5ea5af64e54b2
#
_entry.id   796316e45eb79195f6f5ea5af64e54b2
#
_cell.length_a   1.000
_cell.length_b   1.000
_cell.length_c   1.000
_cell.angle_alpha   90.00
_cell.angle_beta   90.00
_cell.angle_gamma   90.00
#
_symmetry.space_group_name_H-M   'P 1'
#
loop_
_entity.id
_entity.type
_entity.pdbx_description
1 polymer ?
#
loop_
_entity_poly.entity_id
_entity_poly.type
_entity_poly.pdbx_seq_one_letter_code
_entity_poly.pdbx_strand_id
1 'polypeptide(L)'
;MATDLTVKPRVVSRSPSSGAAWLAGEASGDYLASLVLPTLEERMGGALQFGIGGEKMLAAGLFPWYSSERLAVRGYVEVLKKLPGLLWLRHRMVSRLKTLHPRVFIGVDAPDFNLSIETALRREGIPVVHFVSPSIWAWRPERIETIRKAVDHMLLVFPFEEEIYKKAGIPATYIGHPLAGIIPMKPDPLTARAELGIDSHGEPVFAVLPGSRVDEVKGCGPIFFKACVCIVKRIKAGFFVIPAMDDARRAQIEKVAAGYPELTGRVKVVTGQSHKVLEASDGVMVASGTAALEAALYKKPMVVGYVMPGLTALLMKKKGLIPYVSLPNILSGRIVVPEFLQYYCTPDALAARLLDEMAPERRAELTTVFTDMHRSLLRPTADLATNAILSVMK
;
A
#
# COMPACT_ATOMS: atom_id res chain seq x y z
N MET A 1 15.92 13.78 -54.70
CA MET A 1 16.41 14.61 -53.59
C MET A 1 15.72 14.14 -52.32
N ALA A 2 16.39 13.28 -51.54
CA ALA A 2 15.91 12.80 -50.26
C ALA A 2 16.58 13.66 -49.19
N THR A 3 15.79 14.45 -48.46
CA THR A 3 16.25 15.24 -47.31
C THR A 3 16.36 14.35 -46.11
N ASP A 4 17.60 14.07 -45.75
CA ASP A 4 18.04 13.34 -44.55
C ASP A 4 17.77 14.23 -43.31
N LEU A 5 16.71 13.91 -42.56
CA LEU A 5 16.42 14.52 -41.27
C LEU A 5 17.07 13.66 -40.16
N THR A 6 18.38 13.71 -40.07
CA THR A 6 19.11 13.23 -38.91
C THR A 6 18.85 14.16 -37.72
N VAL A 7 17.88 13.83 -36.90
CA VAL A 7 17.71 14.43 -35.55
C VAL A 7 18.93 14.06 -34.73
N LYS A 8 19.86 14.99 -34.57
CA LYS A 8 20.98 14.81 -33.61
C LYS A 8 20.41 14.62 -32.21
N PRO A 9 20.76 13.55 -31.49
CA PRO A 9 20.36 13.40 -30.12
C PRO A 9 20.92 14.59 -29.30
N ARG A 10 20.04 15.35 -28.66
CA ARG A 10 20.44 16.39 -27.69
C ARG A 10 21.20 15.68 -26.57
N VAL A 11 22.50 15.88 -26.50
CA VAL A 11 23.32 15.46 -25.34
C VAL A 11 22.89 16.37 -24.18
N VAL A 12 21.88 15.94 -23.44
CA VAL A 12 21.50 16.59 -22.18
C VAL A 12 22.57 16.27 -21.17
N SER A 13 23.18 17.29 -20.57
CA SER A 13 24.13 17.13 -19.49
C SER A 13 23.44 16.40 -18.33
N ARG A 14 23.80 15.14 -18.11
CA ARG A 14 23.27 14.32 -16.98
C ARG A 14 23.98 14.67 -15.67
N SER A 15 24.02 15.97 -15.34
CA SER A 15 24.58 16.42 -14.05
C SER A 15 23.57 16.16 -12.93
N PRO A 16 24.00 15.66 -11.76
CA PRO A 16 23.13 15.53 -10.60
C PRO A 16 22.51 16.85 -10.13
N SER A 17 23.18 17.97 -10.31
CA SER A 17 22.65 19.29 -9.96
C SER A 17 21.48 19.75 -10.84
N SER A 18 21.34 19.19 -12.05
CA SER A 18 20.18 19.43 -12.92
C SER A 18 19.09 18.35 -12.80
N GLY A 19 19.31 17.33 -11.96
CA GLY A 19 18.46 16.18 -11.81
C GLY A 19 17.51 16.22 -10.61
N ALA A 20 16.71 15.16 -10.45
CA ALA A 20 15.84 14.94 -9.33
C ALA A 20 16.37 13.79 -8.45
N ALA A 21 16.38 14.02 -7.13
CA ALA A 21 16.80 13.02 -6.16
C ALA A 21 15.60 12.33 -5.52
N TRP A 22 15.64 11.00 -5.44
CA TRP A 22 14.55 10.16 -4.94
C TRP A 22 14.97 9.32 -3.73
N LEU A 23 14.03 9.09 -2.82
CA LEU A 23 14.23 8.16 -1.72
C LEU A 23 12.95 7.39 -1.43
N ALA A 24 12.92 6.11 -1.85
CA ALA A 24 11.87 5.13 -1.55
C ALA A 24 12.48 3.97 -0.76
N GLY A 25 11.96 3.75 0.45
CA GLY A 25 12.48 2.73 1.38
C GLY A 25 11.71 1.41 1.40
N GLU A 26 10.49 1.40 0.85
CA GLU A 26 9.58 0.26 0.87
C GLU A 26 9.10 -0.11 -0.54
N ALA A 27 8.66 -1.35 -0.72
CA ALA A 27 8.19 -1.84 -2.01
C ALA A 27 6.97 -1.08 -2.57
N SER A 28 6.11 -0.57 -1.68
CA SER A 28 4.99 0.31 -2.05
C SER A 28 5.48 1.63 -2.62
N GLY A 29 6.43 2.28 -1.94
CA GLY A 29 7.04 3.53 -2.40
C GLY A 29 7.84 3.36 -3.69
N ASP A 30 8.59 2.26 -3.83
CA ASP A 30 9.30 1.91 -5.05
C ASP A 30 8.36 1.82 -6.26
N TYR A 31 7.23 1.13 -6.09
CA TYR A 31 6.23 1.04 -7.14
C TYR A 31 5.62 2.41 -7.49
N LEU A 32 5.23 3.19 -6.48
CA LEU A 32 4.65 4.53 -6.66
C LEU A 32 5.59 5.45 -7.44
N ALA A 33 6.84 5.53 -7.01
CA ALA A 33 7.84 6.35 -7.65
C ALA A 33 8.11 5.91 -9.10
N SER A 34 8.12 4.59 -9.37
CA SER A 34 8.35 4.04 -10.71
C SER A 34 7.32 4.48 -11.75
N LEU A 35 6.08 4.78 -11.31
CA LEU A 35 5.02 5.30 -12.21
C LEU A 35 5.26 6.74 -12.64
N VAL A 36 5.91 7.54 -11.80
CA VAL A 36 6.10 8.99 -12.01
C VAL A 36 7.43 9.28 -12.69
N LEU A 37 8.44 8.48 -12.39
CA LEU A 37 9.83 8.70 -12.76
C LEU A 37 10.04 8.90 -14.27
N PRO A 38 9.49 8.07 -15.19
CA PRO A 38 9.67 8.25 -16.62
C PRO A 38 9.07 9.56 -17.14
N THR A 39 7.86 9.92 -16.70
CA THR A 39 7.18 11.15 -17.10
C THR A 39 7.93 12.39 -16.58
N LEU A 40 8.46 12.32 -15.36
CA LEU A 40 9.25 13.40 -14.80
C LEU A 40 10.59 13.56 -15.55
N GLU A 41 11.28 12.46 -15.87
CA GLU A 41 12.52 12.48 -16.65
C GLU A 41 12.30 13.13 -18.02
N GLU A 42 11.27 12.72 -18.74
CA GLU A 42 10.91 13.28 -20.04
C GLU A 42 10.66 14.78 -19.93
N ARG A 43 9.83 15.22 -19.00
CA ARG A 43 9.47 16.63 -18.83
C ARG A 43 10.58 17.50 -18.27
N MET A 44 11.57 16.89 -17.62
CA MET A 44 12.83 17.55 -17.25
C MET A 44 13.89 17.55 -18.36
N GLY A 45 13.54 17.13 -19.57
CA GLY A 45 14.44 17.10 -20.72
C GLY A 45 15.52 16.02 -20.64
N GLY A 46 15.23 14.86 -20.04
CA GLY A 46 16.16 13.74 -19.85
C GLY A 46 17.12 13.95 -18.67
N ALA A 47 16.76 14.82 -17.71
CA ALA A 47 17.57 15.06 -16.52
C ALA A 47 17.71 13.80 -15.66
N LEU A 48 18.89 13.63 -15.02
CA LEU A 48 19.22 12.45 -14.23
C LEU A 48 18.24 12.28 -13.07
N GLN A 49 17.63 11.08 -12.97
CA GLN A 49 16.86 10.63 -11.82
C GLN A 49 17.75 9.72 -10.97
N PHE A 50 18.00 10.04 -9.71
CA PHE A 50 18.98 9.30 -8.90
C PHE A 50 18.60 9.22 -7.43
N GLY A 51 19.15 8.23 -6.71
CA GLY A 51 18.90 8.12 -5.28
C GLY A 51 18.76 6.69 -4.75
N ILE A 52 17.75 6.45 -3.91
CA ILE A 52 17.45 5.16 -3.33
C ILE A 52 16.09 4.68 -3.81
N GLY A 53 16.04 3.52 -4.42
CA GLY A 53 14.83 2.85 -4.88
C GLY A 53 15.05 1.35 -5.01
N GLY A 54 13.97 0.62 -5.26
CA GLY A 54 13.98 -0.81 -5.51
C GLY A 54 14.01 -1.15 -7.01
N GLU A 55 13.69 -2.40 -7.32
CA GLU A 55 13.76 -2.95 -8.67
C GLU A 55 12.87 -2.22 -9.68
N LYS A 56 11.69 -1.76 -9.26
CA LYS A 56 10.74 -1.07 -10.15
C LYS A 56 11.22 0.32 -10.55
N MET A 57 11.78 1.08 -9.60
CA MET A 57 12.40 2.38 -9.91
C MET A 57 13.65 2.21 -10.78
N LEU A 58 14.47 1.17 -10.53
CA LEU A 58 15.62 0.86 -11.38
C LEU A 58 15.19 0.55 -12.81
N ALA A 59 14.17 -0.27 -12.99
CA ALA A 59 13.60 -0.58 -14.29
C ALA A 59 12.99 0.67 -14.99
N ALA A 60 12.52 1.65 -14.19
CA ALA A 60 11.97 2.92 -14.66
C ALA A 60 13.04 4.02 -14.94
N GLY A 61 14.33 3.70 -14.77
CA GLY A 61 15.43 4.62 -15.12
C GLY A 61 16.13 5.31 -13.94
N LEU A 62 15.86 4.92 -12.69
CA LEU A 62 16.57 5.46 -11.54
C LEU A 62 18.05 5.05 -11.56
N PHE A 63 18.94 6.02 -11.41
CA PHE A 63 20.36 5.76 -11.13
C PHE A 63 20.57 5.52 -9.62
N PRO A 64 20.91 4.30 -9.18
CA PRO A 64 20.96 3.97 -7.76
C PRO A 64 22.22 4.49 -7.06
N TRP A 65 22.03 5.07 -5.87
CA TRP A 65 23.16 5.37 -4.96
C TRP A 65 23.35 4.28 -3.92
N TYR A 66 22.23 3.72 -3.43
CA TYR A 66 22.22 2.63 -2.46
C TYR A 66 21.02 1.72 -2.74
N SER A 67 21.13 0.45 -2.37
CA SER A 67 20.00 -0.48 -2.41
C SER A 67 18.94 -0.11 -1.38
N SER A 68 17.66 -0.19 -1.74
CA SER A 68 16.50 -0.01 -0.85
C SER A 68 16.47 -1.05 0.28
N GLU A 69 17.12 -2.22 0.12
CA GLU A 69 17.22 -3.25 1.16
C GLU A 69 17.86 -2.73 2.45
N ARG A 70 18.70 -1.70 2.37
CA ARG A 70 19.30 -1.05 3.55
C ARG A 70 18.27 -0.32 4.40
N LEU A 71 17.16 0.09 3.82
CA LEU A 71 16.04 0.77 4.49
C LEU A 71 14.94 -0.21 4.89
N ALA A 72 14.90 -1.40 4.28
CA ALA A 72 13.93 -2.42 4.60
C ALA A 72 14.19 -3.00 5.99
N VAL A 73 13.48 -2.48 6.99
CA VAL A 73 13.59 -2.93 8.38
C VAL A 73 12.22 -3.41 8.83
N ARG A 74 12.13 -4.67 9.27
CA ARG A 74 10.88 -5.28 9.68
C ARG A 74 10.89 -5.58 11.20
N GLY A 75 10.15 -4.79 11.97
CA GLY A 75 9.94 -5.00 13.40
C GLY A 75 10.89 -4.21 14.32
N TYR A 76 10.41 -3.92 15.55
CA TYR A 76 11.10 -3.03 16.52
C TYR A 76 12.52 -3.48 16.90
N VAL A 77 12.75 -4.78 17.05
CA VAL A 77 14.07 -5.30 17.44
C VAL A 77 15.09 -5.15 16.31
N GLU A 78 14.67 -5.36 15.07
CA GLU A 78 15.54 -5.19 13.89
C GLU A 78 15.83 -3.70 13.64
N VAL A 79 14.85 -2.82 13.86
CA VAL A 79 15.04 -1.35 13.81
C VAL A 79 16.13 -0.93 14.78
N LEU A 80 16.09 -1.39 16.05
CA LEU A 80 17.11 -1.04 17.04
C LEU A 80 18.51 -1.49 16.65
N LYS A 81 18.65 -2.71 16.09
CA LYS A 81 19.93 -3.25 15.64
C LYS A 81 20.50 -2.48 14.43
N LYS A 82 19.64 -2.06 13.50
CA LYS A 82 20.03 -1.33 12.28
C LYS A 82 20.09 0.20 12.45
N LEU A 83 19.65 0.71 13.59
CA LEU A 83 19.55 2.17 13.84
C LEU A 83 20.85 2.94 13.59
N PRO A 84 22.04 2.50 14.03
CA PRO A 84 23.29 3.19 13.72
C PRO A 84 23.58 3.29 12.23
N GLY A 85 23.32 2.20 11.48
CA GLY A 85 23.47 2.17 10.02
C GLY A 85 22.49 3.11 9.30
N LEU A 86 21.23 3.17 9.78
CA LEU A 86 20.21 4.07 9.24
C LEU A 86 20.56 5.55 9.51
N LEU A 87 21.06 5.87 10.69
CA LEU A 87 21.51 7.24 11.04
C LEU A 87 22.72 7.65 10.21
N TRP A 88 23.68 6.74 10.01
CA TRP A 88 24.81 6.98 9.13
C TRP A 88 24.40 7.20 7.68
N LEU A 89 23.50 6.35 7.14
CA LEU A 89 22.97 6.49 5.78
C LEU A 89 22.27 7.83 5.60
N ARG A 90 21.41 8.20 6.58
CA ARG A 90 20.73 9.51 6.58
C ARG A 90 21.71 10.67 6.53
N HIS A 91 22.73 10.66 7.38
CA HIS A 91 23.76 11.69 7.41
C HIS A 91 24.50 11.80 6.06
N ARG A 92 24.88 10.65 5.48
CA ARG A 92 25.57 10.58 4.17
C ARG A 92 24.67 11.12 3.05
N MET A 93 23.39 10.75 3.05
CA MET A 93 22.42 11.26 2.06
C MET A 93 22.29 12.78 2.16
N VAL A 94 22.05 13.32 3.35
CA VAL A 94 21.92 14.77 3.55
C VAL A 94 23.19 15.50 3.11
N SER A 95 24.37 15.06 3.55
CA SER A 95 25.66 15.67 3.16
C SER A 95 25.85 15.67 1.64
N ARG A 96 25.63 14.52 0.98
CA ARG A 96 25.79 14.41 -0.47
C ARG A 96 24.79 15.25 -1.24
N LEU A 97 23.51 15.28 -0.82
CA LEU A 97 22.47 16.06 -1.48
C LEU A 97 22.69 17.56 -1.32
N LYS A 98 23.18 18.04 -0.15
CA LYS A 98 23.58 19.42 0.05
C LYS A 98 24.71 19.86 -0.89
N THR A 99 25.71 18.99 -1.11
CA THR A 99 26.81 19.28 -2.05
C THR A 99 26.37 19.29 -3.49
N LEU A 100 25.51 18.34 -3.89
CA LEU A 100 25.06 18.21 -5.28
C LEU A 100 23.95 19.19 -5.66
N HIS A 101 23.18 19.66 -4.70
CA HIS A 101 22.08 20.63 -4.84
C HIS A 101 21.13 20.29 -6.00
N PRO A 102 20.41 19.14 -5.94
CA PRO A 102 19.49 18.74 -7.00
C PRO A 102 18.36 19.75 -7.16
N ARG A 103 17.72 19.78 -8.32
CA ARG A 103 16.58 20.68 -8.58
C ARG A 103 15.38 20.38 -7.68
N VAL A 104 15.23 19.14 -7.23
CA VAL A 104 14.17 18.72 -6.31
C VAL A 104 14.59 17.44 -5.60
N PHE A 105 14.15 17.26 -4.36
CA PHE A 105 14.19 16.00 -3.63
C PHE A 105 12.77 15.46 -3.46
N ILE A 106 12.58 14.18 -3.74
CA ILE A 106 11.29 13.49 -3.61
C ILE A 106 11.46 12.34 -2.62
N GLY A 107 10.91 12.51 -1.41
CA GLY A 107 10.79 11.44 -0.43
C GLY A 107 9.49 10.66 -0.64
N VAL A 108 9.57 9.34 -0.70
CA VAL A 108 8.40 8.48 -0.95
C VAL A 108 8.15 7.59 0.25
N ASP A 109 7.00 7.76 0.89
CA ASP A 109 6.61 7.01 2.09
C ASP A 109 7.67 7.08 3.22
N ALA A 110 7.76 6.09 4.11
CA ALA A 110 8.75 6.00 5.19
C ALA A 110 8.98 7.34 5.95
N PRO A 111 7.93 8.00 6.48
CA PRO A 111 7.99 9.36 6.99
C PRO A 111 8.96 9.54 8.16
N ASP A 112 9.17 8.50 8.99
CA ASP A 112 10.11 8.57 10.12
C ASP A 112 11.58 8.69 9.66
N PHE A 113 11.88 8.25 8.46
CA PHE A 113 13.19 8.40 7.83
C PHE A 113 13.26 9.67 6.96
N ASN A 114 12.29 9.85 6.06
CA ASN A 114 12.29 10.89 5.04
C ASN A 114 12.12 12.30 5.62
N LEU A 115 11.16 12.56 6.52
CA LEU A 115 10.86 13.92 7.01
C LEU A 115 12.07 14.61 7.64
N SER A 116 13.00 13.87 8.21
CA SER A 116 14.23 14.43 8.78
C SER A 116 15.23 14.88 7.70
N ILE A 117 15.36 14.14 6.60
CA ILE A 117 16.17 14.48 5.43
C ILE A 117 15.56 15.70 4.75
N GLU A 118 14.29 15.66 4.50
CA GLU A 118 13.47 16.68 3.86
C GLU A 118 13.59 18.01 4.58
N THR A 119 13.45 18.02 5.92
CA THR A 119 13.66 19.22 6.73
C THR A 119 15.06 19.81 6.58
N ALA A 120 16.09 18.95 6.50
CA ALA A 120 17.47 19.39 6.37
C ALA A 120 17.75 19.96 4.97
N LEU A 121 17.18 19.38 3.92
CA LEU A 121 17.36 19.83 2.53
C LEU A 121 16.58 21.11 2.25
N ARG A 122 15.36 21.23 2.76
CA ARG A 122 14.55 22.42 2.62
C ARG A 122 15.21 23.66 3.24
N ARG A 123 15.89 23.49 4.37
CA ARG A 123 16.69 24.58 5.00
C ARG A 123 17.84 25.07 4.13
N GLU A 124 18.36 24.24 3.24
CA GLU A 124 19.40 24.59 2.27
C GLU A 124 18.81 25.16 0.97
N GLY A 125 17.48 25.35 0.91
CA GLY A 125 16.81 25.89 -0.28
C GLY A 125 16.59 24.87 -1.40
N ILE A 126 16.80 23.58 -1.15
CA ILE A 126 16.46 22.50 -2.10
C ILE A 126 14.96 22.26 -2.01
N PRO A 127 14.20 22.36 -3.11
CA PRO A 127 12.77 22.06 -3.14
C PRO A 127 12.49 20.62 -2.73
N VAL A 128 11.46 20.40 -1.92
CA VAL A 128 11.12 19.10 -1.35
C VAL A 128 9.67 18.75 -1.62
N VAL A 129 9.46 17.56 -2.19
CA VAL A 129 8.14 16.93 -2.35
C VAL A 129 8.12 15.63 -1.56
N HIS A 130 7.07 15.43 -0.75
CA HIS A 130 6.83 14.16 -0.09
C HIS A 130 5.66 13.43 -0.75
N PHE A 131 5.84 12.18 -1.08
CA PHE A 131 4.87 11.34 -1.77
C PHE A 131 4.32 10.30 -0.79
N VAL A 132 3.01 10.26 -0.58
CA VAL A 132 2.21 9.52 0.40
C VAL A 132 2.20 10.19 1.77
N SER A 133 1.07 10.80 2.10
CA SER A 133 0.83 11.36 3.42
C SER A 133 0.96 10.31 4.52
N PRO A 134 1.71 10.58 5.58
CA PRO A 134 1.59 9.77 6.80
C PRO A 134 0.14 9.77 7.29
N SER A 135 -0.31 8.65 7.88
CA SER A 135 -1.71 8.50 8.35
C SER A 135 -2.04 9.38 9.57
N ILE A 136 -1.79 10.70 9.44
CA ILE A 136 -2.03 11.70 10.50
C ILE A 136 -3.51 11.82 10.86
N TRP A 137 -4.37 11.51 9.93
CA TRP A 137 -5.81 11.47 10.11
C TRP A 137 -6.28 10.32 11.03
N ALA A 138 -5.46 9.28 11.20
CA ALA A 138 -5.81 8.11 11.99
C ALA A 138 -5.33 8.17 13.44
N TRP A 139 -4.11 8.71 13.73
CA TRP A 139 -3.50 8.53 15.05
C TRP A 139 -2.42 9.52 15.52
N ARG A 140 -1.87 10.37 14.65
CA ARG A 140 -0.81 11.36 15.00
C ARG A 140 -1.02 12.71 14.31
N PRO A 141 -2.09 13.44 14.63
CA PRO A 141 -2.42 14.70 13.98
C PRO A 141 -1.33 15.77 14.19
N GLU A 142 -0.59 15.70 15.31
CA GLU A 142 0.51 16.61 15.63
C GLU A 142 1.67 16.56 14.62
N ARG A 143 1.80 15.46 13.85
CA ARG A 143 2.81 15.35 12.79
C ARG A 143 2.67 16.39 11.68
N ILE A 144 1.50 17.00 11.54
CA ILE A 144 1.25 18.04 10.54
C ILE A 144 2.27 19.19 10.66
N GLU A 145 2.70 19.53 11.89
CA GLU A 145 3.70 20.58 12.11
C GLU A 145 5.11 20.16 11.66
N THR A 146 5.44 18.88 11.79
CA THR A 146 6.70 18.33 11.27
C THR A 146 6.70 18.34 9.74
N ILE A 147 5.58 17.93 9.13
CA ILE A 147 5.39 17.94 7.68
C ILE A 147 5.50 19.36 7.13
N ARG A 148 4.85 20.35 7.77
CA ARG A 148 4.91 21.77 7.39
C ARG A 148 6.34 22.29 7.27
N LYS A 149 7.24 21.82 8.15
CA LYS A 149 8.66 22.21 8.17
C LYS A 149 9.49 21.45 7.15
N ALA A 150 9.03 20.29 6.72
CA ALA A 150 9.80 19.36 5.91
C ALA A 150 9.57 19.53 4.41
N VAL A 151 8.33 19.85 3.98
CA VAL A 151 7.96 19.78 2.57
C VAL A 151 7.54 21.13 1.99
N ASP A 152 7.73 21.30 0.70
CA ASP A 152 7.15 22.39 -0.09
C ASP A 152 5.83 21.95 -0.73
N HIS A 153 5.69 20.64 -1.02
CA HIS A 153 4.47 20.08 -1.58
C HIS A 153 4.27 18.63 -1.12
N MET A 154 3.01 18.26 -0.89
CA MET A 154 2.61 16.89 -0.54
C MET A 154 1.82 16.25 -1.67
N LEU A 155 2.17 15.01 -2.06
CA LEU A 155 1.38 14.20 -2.99
C LEU A 155 0.53 13.22 -2.21
N LEU A 156 -0.79 13.33 -2.37
CA LEU A 156 -1.79 12.61 -1.59
C LEU A 156 -2.37 11.45 -2.40
N VAL A 157 -2.57 10.30 -1.76
CA VAL A 157 -3.16 9.11 -2.40
C VAL A 157 -4.62 8.89 -2.05
N PHE A 158 -5.16 9.64 -1.08
CA PHE A 158 -6.57 9.60 -0.71
C PHE A 158 -7.23 10.98 -0.82
N PRO A 159 -8.45 11.07 -1.38
CA PRO A 159 -9.09 12.36 -1.64
C PRO A 159 -9.44 13.15 -0.37
N PHE A 160 -9.78 12.48 0.74
CA PHE A 160 -10.12 13.14 2.01
C PHE A 160 -8.95 13.85 2.67
N GLU A 161 -7.71 13.53 2.28
CA GLU A 161 -6.50 14.16 2.83
C GLU A 161 -6.35 15.61 2.37
N GLU A 162 -6.88 15.99 1.19
CA GLU A 162 -6.76 17.36 0.66
C GLU A 162 -7.26 18.42 1.65
N GLU A 163 -8.41 18.15 2.31
CA GLU A 163 -8.98 19.09 3.27
C GLU A 163 -8.10 19.27 4.51
N ILE A 164 -7.39 18.22 4.94
CA ILE A 164 -6.46 18.26 6.07
C ILE A 164 -5.27 19.18 5.75
N TYR A 165 -4.66 19.00 4.58
CA TYR A 165 -3.51 19.80 4.15
C TYR A 165 -3.90 21.22 3.81
N LYS A 166 -5.08 21.44 3.24
CA LYS A 166 -5.64 22.78 3.00
C LYS A 166 -5.85 23.55 4.29
N LYS A 167 -6.46 22.94 5.32
CA LYS A 167 -6.61 23.55 6.66
C LYS A 167 -5.25 23.86 7.32
N ALA A 168 -4.26 23.02 7.06
CA ALA A 168 -2.92 23.22 7.56
C ALA A 168 -2.14 24.28 6.77
N GLY A 169 -2.63 24.79 5.64
CA GLY A 169 -1.90 25.70 4.76
C GLY A 169 -0.65 25.10 4.15
N ILE A 170 -0.65 23.78 3.91
CA ILE A 170 0.44 23.05 3.26
C ILE A 170 0.02 22.75 1.83
N PRO A 171 0.79 23.16 0.80
CA PRO A 171 0.49 22.80 -0.57
C PRO A 171 0.43 21.28 -0.76
N ALA A 172 -0.64 20.80 -1.39
CA ALA A 172 -0.83 19.39 -1.61
C ALA A 172 -1.65 19.13 -2.89
N THR A 173 -1.44 17.98 -3.50
CA THR A 173 -2.18 17.53 -4.69
C THR A 173 -2.61 16.09 -4.52
N TYR A 174 -3.90 15.82 -4.66
CA TYR A 174 -4.43 14.47 -4.75
C TYR A 174 -4.14 13.89 -6.14
N ILE A 175 -3.35 12.84 -6.18
CA ILE A 175 -2.84 12.22 -7.41
C ILE A 175 -3.48 10.85 -7.71
N GLY A 176 -4.39 10.38 -6.85
CA GLY A 176 -5.00 9.05 -6.93
C GLY A 176 -4.19 7.96 -6.24
N HIS A 177 -4.81 6.79 -6.13
CA HIS A 177 -4.18 5.64 -5.49
C HIS A 177 -3.70 4.64 -6.55
N PRO A 178 -2.42 4.21 -6.53
CA PRO A 178 -1.85 3.39 -7.61
C PRO A 178 -2.53 2.03 -7.78
N LEU A 179 -3.05 1.44 -6.70
CA LEU A 179 -3.82 0.19 -6.81
C LEU A 179 -5.03 0.32 -7.74
N ALA A 180 -5.63 1.50 -7.86
CA ALA A 180 -6.75 1.73 -8.78
C ALA A 180 -6.33 1.66 -10.26
N GLY A 181 -5.05 1.91 -10.57
CA GLY A 181 -4.51 1.74 -11.91
C GLY A 181 -4.07 0.31 -12.24
N ILE A 182 -3.73 -0.50 -11.20
CA ILE A 182 -3.26 -1.88 -11.37
C ILE A 182 -4.44 -2.86 -11.41
N ILE A 183 -5.39 -2.68 -10.49
CA ILE A 183 -6.53 -3.58 -10.34
C ILE A 183 -7.52 -3.31 -11.46
N PRO A 184 -7.97 -4.33 -12.20
CA PRO A 184 -8.89 -4.11 -13.31
C PRO A 184 -10.25 -3.62 -12.81
N MET A 185 -10.85 -2.68 -13.57
CA MET A 185 -12.19 -2.19 -13.26
C MET A 185 -13.24 -3.32 -13.30
N LYS A 186 -13.03 -4.29 -14.18
CA LYS A 186 -13.84 -5.52 -14.31
C LYS A 186 -12.93 -6.73 -14.07
N PRO A 187 -12.89 -7.28 -12.85
CA PRO A 187 -12.14 -8.49 -12.53
C PRO A 187 -12.65 -9.72 -13.30
N ASP A 188 -11.75 -10.66 -13.58
CA ASP A 188 -12.08 -11.96 -14.19
C ASP A 188 -11.78 -13.13 -13.22
N PRO A 189 -12.74 -13.52 -12.36
CA PRO A 189 -12.54 -14.57 -11.38
C PRO A 189 -12.25 -15.95 -12.01
N LEU A 190 -12.80 -16.24 -13.19
CA LEU A 190 -12.64 -17.56 -13.80
C LEU A 190 -11.21 -17.75 -14.30
N THR A 191 -10.65 -16.78 -15.01
CA THR A 191 -9.25 -16.81 -15.43
C THR A 191 -8.31 -16.87 -14.22
N ALA A 192 -8.57 -16.07 -13.19
CA ALA A 192 -7.75 -16.09 -11.97
C ALA A 192 -7.80 -17.46 -11.24
N ARG A 193 -8.94 -18.14 -11.21
CA ARG A 193 -9.06 -19.52 -10.68
C ARG A 193 -8.25 -20.52 -11.49
N ALA A 194 -8.34 -20.46 -12.82
CA ALA A 194 -7.59 -21.34 -13.71
C ALA A 194 -6.07 -21.17 -13.51
N GLU A 195 -5.58 -19.91 -13.46
CA GLU A 195 -4.17 -19.60 -13.24
C GLU A 195 -3.67 -20.05 -11.86
N LEU A 196 -4.51 -20.01 -10.84
CA LEU A 196 -4.20 -20.50 -9.51
C LEU A 196 -4.34 -22.02 -9.41
N GLY A 197 -4.83 -22.72 -10.44
CA GLY A 197 -5.13 -24.15 -10.38
C GLY A 197 -6.14 -24.45 -9.27
N ILE A 198 -7.19 -23.65 -9.16
CA ILE A 198 -8.29 -23.85 -8.22
C ILE A 198 -9.41 -24.60 -8.96
N ASP A 199 -9.62 -25.85 -8.58
CA ASP A 199 -10.81 -26.58 -8.91
C ASP A 199 -11.74 -26.60 -7.68
N SER A 200 -12.69 -25.70 -7.67
CA SER A 200 -13.66 -25.59 -6.56
C SER A 200 -14.89 -26.48 -6.76
N HIS A 201 -14.99 -27.24 -7.85
CA HIS A 201 -16.15 -28.03 -8.20
C HIS A 201 -17.49 -27.29 -8.09
N GLY A 202 -17.48 -25.99 -8.38
CA GLY A 202 -18.63 -25.08 -8.25
C GLY A 202 -18.89 -24.55 -6.84
N GLU A 203 -18.08 -24.91 -5.85
CA GLU A 203 -18.19 -24.35 -4.50
C GLU A 203 -17.70 -22.90 -4.45
N PRO A 204 -18.22 -22.07 -3.53
CA PRO A 204 -17.72 -20.73 -3.30
C PRO A 204 -16.23 -20.72 -2.92
N VAL A 205 -15.47 -19.80 -3.51
CA VAL A 205 -14.04 -19.58 -3.22
C VAL A 205 -13.90 -18.41 -2.28
N PHE A 206 -13.25 -18.62 -1.14
CA PHE A 206 -12.99 -17.59 -0.14
C PHE A 206 -11.51 -17.23 -0.09
N ALA A 207 -11.21 -15.94 -0.20
CA ALA A 207 -9.87 -15.42 0.12
C ALA A 207 -9.75 -15.21 1.63
N VAL A 208 -8.70 -15.73 2.23
CA VAL A 208 -8.43 -15.59 3.68
C VAL A 208 -7.08 -14.93 3.87
N LEU A 209 -7.08 -13.68 4.34
CA LEU A 209 -5.90 -12.84 4.49
C LEU A 209 -5.64 -12.51 5.97
N PRO A 210 -5.00 -13.42 6.74
CA PRO A 210 -4.82 -13.26 8.17
C PRO A 210 -3.74 -12.23 8.56
N GLY A 211 -3.11 -11.61 7.58
CA GLY A 211 -2.04 -10.63 7.74
C GLY A 211 -0.73 -11.05 7.10
N SER A 212 0.17 -10.09 6.95
CA SER A 212 1.51 -10.26 6.36
C SER A 212 2.63 -10.42 7.40
N ARG A 213 2.37 -10.02 8.66
CA ARG A 213 3.34 -10.05 9.75
C ARG A 213 3.15 -11.28 10.63
N VAL A 214 4.26 -11.70 11.29
CA VAL A 214 4.26 -12.86 12.22
C VAL A 214 3.13 -12.75 13.24
N ASP A 215 3.03 -11.58 13.90
CA ASP A 215 2.09 -11.38 14.99
C ASP A 215 0.64 -11.29 14.50
N GLU A 216 0.41 -10.77 13.29
CA GLU A 216 -0.90 -10.75 12.65
C GLU A 216 -1.39 -12.19 12.38
N VAL A 217 -0.57 -13.00 11.71
CA VAL A 217 -0.90 -14.41 11.44
C VAL A 217 -1.09 -15.19 12.74
N LYS A 218 -0.28 -14.92 13.78
CA LYS A 218 -0.41 -15.54 15.09
C LYS A 218 -1.74 -15.18 15.76
N GLY A 219 -2.17 -13.92 15.66
CA GLY A 219 -3.40 -13.42 16.30
C GLY A 219 -4.66 -13.76 15.51
N CYS A 220 -4.68 -13.44 14.22
CA CYS A 220 -5.87 -13.58 13.36
C CYS A 220 -6.00 -14.99 12.75
N GLY A 221 -4.89 -15.67 12.45
CA GLY A 221 -4.90 -16.96 11.78
C GLY A 221 -5.81 -18.00 12.41
N PRO A 222 -5.64 -18.35 13.71
CA PRO A 222 -6.49 -19.33 14.36
C PRO A 222 -7.99 -18.98 14.33
N ILE A 223 -8.33 -17.70 14.46
CA ILE A 223 -9.71 -17.21 14.41
C ILE A 223 -10.28 -17.39 12.99
N PHE A 224 -9.51 -17.01 11.97
CA PHE A 224 -9.93 -17.09 10.57
C PHE A 224 -10.08 -18.54 10.10
N PHE A 225 -9.16 -19.44 10.46
CA PHE A 225 -9.30 -20.86 10.14
C PHE A 225 -10.51 -21.50 10.83
N LYS A 226 -10.77 -21.14 12.09
CA LYS A 226 -11.99 -21.59 12.77
C LYS A 226 -13.25 -21.01 12.13
N ALA A 227 -13.20 -19.76 11.60
CA ALA A 227 -14.30 -19.19 10.83
C ALA A 227 -14.53 -19.97 9.52
N CYS A 228 -13.48 -20.43 8.83
CA CYS A 228 -13.62 -21.33 7.68
C CYS A 228 -14.35 -22.62 8.05
N VAL A 229 -14.02 -23.23 9.19
CA VAL A 229 -14.76 -24.40 9.70
C VAL A 229 -16.24 -24.06 9.95
N CYS A 230 -16.53 -22.88 10.51
CA CYS A 230 -17.91 -22.44 10.73
C CYS A 230 -18.67 -22.24 9.39
N ILE A 231 -18.01 -21.71 8.36
CA ILE A 231 -18.59 -21.59 7.00
C ILE A 231 -18.93 -22.98 6.47
N VAL A 232 -17.97 -23.92 6.45
CA VAL A 232 -18.20 -25.29 5.97
C VAL A 232 -19.35 -25.97 6.72
N LYS A 233 -19.44 -25.78 8.04
CA LYS A 233 -20.55 -26.33 8.82
C LYS A 233 -21.91 -25.77 8.43
N ARG A 234 -21.98 -24.46 8.05
CA ARG A 234 -23.23 -23.77 7.69
C ARG A 234 -23.73 -24.10 6.30
N ILE A 235 -22.84 -24.04 5.30
CA ILE A 235 -23.22 -24.17 3.89
C ILE A 235 -22.80 -25.50 3.26
N LYS A 236 -22.09 -26.37 3.99
CA LYS A 236 -21.54 -27.68 3.53
C LYS A 236 -20.61 -27.58 2.32
N ALA A 237 -20.13 -26.40 2.01
CA ALA A 237 -19.29 -26.04 0.87
C ALA A 237 -18.22 -25.02 1.26
N GLY A 238 -17.27 -24.76 0.35
CA GLY A 238 -16.28 -23.69 0.48
C GLY A 238 -14.86 -24.18 0.27
N PHE A 239 -14.16 -23.47 -0.62
CA PHE A 239 -12.74 -23.63 -0.88
C PHE A 239 -12.00 -22.36 -0.44
N PHE A 240 -10.94 -22.49 0.34
CA PHE A 240 -10.26 -21.37 0.98
C PHE A 240 -8.86 -21.19 0.40
N VAL A 241 -8.56 -20.00 -0.10
CA VAL A 241 -7.24 -19.66 -0.66
C VAL A 241 -6.59 -18.59 0.18
N ILE A 242 -5.36 -18.87 0.62
CA ILE A 242 -4.62 -18.02 1.56
C ILE A 242 -3.33 -17.53 0.89
N PRO A 243 -3.21 -16.24 0.55
CA PRO A 243 -1.96 -15.70 0.04
C PRO A 243 -0.99 -15.46 1.20
N ALA A 244 0.17 -16.08 1.13
CA ALA A 244 1.30 -15.82 2.00
C ALA A 244 2.24 -14.80 1.37
N MET A 245 2.79 -13.88 2.16
CA MET A 245 3.70 -12.86 1.65
C MET A 245 5.04 -13.44 1.15
N ASP A 246 5.53 -14.45 1.86
CA ASP A 246 6.79 -15.16 1.60
C ASP A 246 6.70 -16.61 2.11
N ASP A 247 7.71 -17.41 1.86
CA ASP A 247 7.73 -18.82 2.25
C ASP A 247 7.74 -19.01 3.77
N ALA A 248 8.31 -18.09 4.53
CA ALA A 248 8.26 -18.15 6.00
C ALA A 248 6.83 -17.93 6.52
N ARG A 249 6.08 -17.03 5.89
CA ARG A 249 4.64 -16.82 6.21
C ARG A 249 3.81 -17.99 5.74
N ARG A 250 4.15 -18.56 4.59
CA ARG A 250 3.51 -19.77 4.08
C ARG A 250 3.63 -20.91 5.10
N ALA A 251 4.83 -21.24 5.53
CA ALA A 251 5.06 -22.28 6.53
C ALA A 251 4.30 -22.01 7.85
N GLN A 252 4.25 -20.73 8.30
CA GLN A 252 3.48 -20.35 9.48
C GLN A 252 1.97 -20.59 9.30
N ILE A 253 1.43 -20.20 8.14
CA ILE A 253 0.00 -20.35 7.81
C ILE A 253 -0.35 -21.85 7.69
N GLU A 254 0.48 -22.64 6.99
CA GLU A 254 0.29 -24.08 6.85
C GLU A 254 0.31 -24.80 8.21
N LYS A 255 1.19 -24.37 9.13
CA LYS A 255 1.21 -24.88 10.50
C LYS A 255 -0.10 -24.57 11.25
N VAL A 256 -0.68 -23.38 11.06
CA VAL A 256 -1.99 -23.04 11.65
C VAL A 256 -3.08 -23.91 11.01
N ALA A 257 -3.09 -24.04 9.67
CA ALA A 257 -4.07 -24.82 8.92
C ALA A 257 -4.11 -26.29 9.35
N ALA A 258 -2.95 -26.88 9.63
CA ALA A 258 -2.85 -28.27 10.08
C ALA A 258 -3.60 -28.57 11.41
N GLY A 259 -3.92 -27.53 12.18
CA GLY A 259 -4.76 -27.64 13.38
C GLY A 259 -6.26 -27.78 13.11
N TYR A 260 -6.68 -27.77 11.84
CA TYR A 260 -8.10 -27.81 11.43
C TYR A 260 -8.37 -28.92 10.41
N PRO A 261 -8.43 -30.19 10.84
CA PRO A 261 -8.60 -31.35 9.94
C PRO A 261 -9.93 -31.29 9.16
N GLU A 262 -10.94 -30.56 9.65
CA GLU A 262 -12.22 -30.35 8.96
C GLU A 262 -12.05 -29.60 7.61
N LEU A 263 -10.93 -28.95 7.41
CA LEU A 263 -10.60 -28.19 6.18
C LEU A 263 -9.68 -28.97 5.23
N THR A 264 -9.39 -30.24 5.51
CA THR A 264 -8.56 -31.09 4.63
C THR A 264 -9.16 -31.15 3.22
N GLY A 265 -8.31 -30.87 2.20
CA GLY A 265 -8.73 -30.83 0.78
C GLY A 265 -9.47 -29.53 0.37
N ARG A 266 -9.72 -28.60 1.31
CA ARG A 266 -10.44 -27.33 1.06
C ARG A 266 -9.57 -26.09 1.19
N VAL A 267 -8.30 -26.24 1.52
CA VAL A 267 -7.36 -25.12 1.75
C VAL A 267 -6.21 -25.19 0.77
N LYS A 268 -5.92 -24.04 0.15
CA LYS A 268 -4.74 -23.84 -0.70
C LYS A 268 -3.97 -22.60 -0.23
N VAL A 269 -2.69 -22.79 0.14
CA VAL A 269 -1.80 -21.68 0.47
C VAL A 269 -0.91 -21.41 -0.73
N VAL A 270 -0.83 -20.13 -1.15
CA VAL A 270 0.00 -19.68 -2.27
C VAL A 270 0.94 -18.56 -1.83
N THR A 271 2.14 -18.47 -2.40
CA THR A 271 3.10 -17.41 -2.07
C THR A 271 3.01 -16.26 -3.06
N GLY A 272 2.91 -15.02 -2.57
CA GLY A 272 3.05 -13.79 -3.37
C GLY A 272 1.90 -13.44 -4.32
N GLN A 273 0.78 -14.14 -4.34
CA GLN A 273 -0.27 -13.99 -5.34
C GLN A 273 -1.56 -13.35 -4.80
N SER A 274 -1.46 -12.38 -3.88
CA SER A 274 -2.63 -11.79 -3.20
C SER A 274 -3.66 -11.22 -4.17
N HIS A 275 -3.24 -10.52 -5.21
CA HIS A 275 -4.14 -9.96 -6.21
C HIS A 275 -4.93 -11.05 -6.96
N LYS A 276 -4.27 -12.11 -7.40
CA LYS A 276 -4.94 -13.24 -8.06
C LYS A 276 -5.91 -13.96 -7.12
N VAL A 277 -5.53 -14.15 -5.85
CA VAL A 277 -6.39 -14.75 -4.84
C VAL A 277 -7.64 -13.90 -4.59
N LEU A 278 -7.49 -12.59 -4.48
CA LEU A 278 -8.62 -11.68 -4.36
C LEU A 278 -9.51 -11.73 -5.61
N GLU A 279 -8.92 -11.70 -6.80
CA GLU A 279 -9.66 -11.76 -8.06
C GLU A 279 -10.46 -13.06 -8.18
N ALA A 280 -9.87 -14.20 -7.82
CA ALA A 280 -10.48 -15.53 -7.89
C ALA A 280 -11.64 -15.75 -6.90
N SER A 281 -11.70 -14.95 -5.80
CA SER A 281 -12.62 -15.21 -4.69
C SER A 281 -14.04 -14.70 -4.92
N ASP A 282 -15.00 -15.28 -4.19
CA ASP A 282 -16.40 -14.84 -4.08
C ASP A 282 -16.65 -14.01 -2.82
N GLY A 283 -15.86 -14.25 -1.75
CA GLY A 283 -15.91 -13.54 -0.50
C GLY A 283 -14.54 -13.48 0.17
N VAL A 284 -14.32 -12.50 1.05
CA VAL A 284 -13.00 -12.21 1.63
C VAL A 284 -13.08 -12.07 3.14
N MET A 285 -12.24 -12.80 3.86
CA MET A 285 -11.89 -12.50 5.26
C MET A 285 -10.52 -11.84 5.28
N VAL A 286 -10.43 -10.64 5.79
CA VAL A 286 -9.18 -9.87 5.74
C VAL A 286 -8.85 -9.23 7.09
N ALA A 287 -7.59 -9.31 7.50
CA ALA A 287 -7.05 -8.46 8.54
C ALA A 287 -7.03 -7.01 8.07
N SER A 288 -7.14 -6.06 9.00
CA SER A 288 -7.12 -4.63 8.67
C SER A 288 -5.83 -4.23 7.93
N GLY A 289 -5.93 -3.28 7.01
CA GLY A 289 -4.80 -2.74 6.24
C GLY A 289 -5.14 -2.49 4.77
N THR A 290 -4.10 -2.36 3.95
CA THR A 290 -4.22 -2.11 2.50
C THR A 290 -4.98 -3.23 1.77
N ALA A 291 -4.88 -4.46 2.25
CA ALA A 291 -5.57 -5.61 1.65
C ALA A 291 -7.09 -5.48 1.63
N ALA A 292 -7.68 -4.75 2.59
CA ALA A 292 -9.11 -4.45 2.56
C ALA A 292 -9.48 -3.49 1.41
N LEU A 293 -8.61 -2.54 1.09
CA LEU A 293 -8.78 -1.69 -0.10
C LEU A 293 -8.63 -2.50 -1.39
N GLU A 294 -7.63 -3.37 -1.47
CA GLU A 294 -7.46 -4.28 -2.61
C GLU A 294 -8.72 -5.11 -2.85
N ALA A 295 -9.28 -5.72 -1.80
CA ALA A 295 -10.53 -6.49 -1.87
C ALA A 295 -11.71 -5.65 -2.37
N ALA A 296 -11.84 -4.39 -1.90
CA ALA A 296 -12.86 -3.46 -2.39
C ALA A 296 -12.66 -3.11 -3.86
N LEU A 297 -11.42 -2.87 -4.30
CA LEU A 297 -11.11 -2.59 -5.70
C LEU A 297 -11.38 -3.79 -6.61
N TYR A 298 -11.26 -5.03 -6.10
CA TYR A 298 -11.75 -6.26 -6.77
C TYR A 298 -13.26 -6.47 -6.62
N LYS A 299 -14.03 -5.56 -5.99
CA LYS A 299 -15.49 -5.59 -5.78
C LYS A 299 -15.94 -6.82 -5.00
N LYS A 300 -15.13 -7.26 -4.02
CA LYS A 300 -15.43 -8.48 -3.26
C LYS A 300 -16.20 -8.17 -1.97
N PRO A 301 -17.31 -8.87 -1.72
CA PRO A 301 -17.90 -8.90 -0.38
C PRO A 301 -16.84 -9.32 0.63
N MET A 302 -16.79 -8.63 1.78
CA MET A 302 -15.75 -8.92 2.75
C MET A 302 -16.18 -8.68 4.19
N VAL A 303 -15.45 -9.30 5.11
CA VAL A 303 -15.45 -8.96 6.55
C VAL A 303 -14.02 -8.65 6.98
N VAL A 304 -13.88 -7.63 7.81
CA VAL A 304 -12.60 -7.24 8.39
C VAL A 304 -12.53 -7.77 9.82
N GLY A 305 -11.50 -8.55 10.12
CA GLY A 305 -11.24 -9.07 11.47
C GLY A 305 -9.83 -8.71 11.92
N TYR A 306 -9.69 -8.12 13.12
CA TYR A 306 -8.36 -7.77 13.60
C TYR A 306 -8.20 -7.96 15.11
N VAL A 307 -7.15 -8.69 15.48
CA VAL A 307 -6.76 -8.89 16.86
C VAL A 307 -5.30 -8.51 17.01
N MET A 308 -5.03 -7.62 17.94
CA MET A 308 -3.68 -7.16 18.29
C MET A 308 -3.39 -7.39 19.77
N PRO A 309 -2.11 -7.43 20.20
CA PRO A 309 -1.76 -7.55 21.62
C PRO A 309 -2.46 -6.48 22.47
N GLY A 310 -2.98 -6.87 23.66
CA GLY A 310 -3.87 -6.03 24.47
C GLY A 310 -3.31 -4.65 24.82
N LEU A 311 -2.00 -4.53 25.07
CA LEU A 311 -1.35 -3.23 25.33
C LEU A 311 -1.42 -2.30 24.11
N THR A 312 -1.17 -2.84 22.91
CA THR A 312 -1.28 -2.09 21.67
C THR A 312 -2.73 -1.66 21.41
N ALA A 313 -3.69 -2.55 21.67
CA ALA A 313 -5.12 -2.25 21.53
C ALA A 313 -5.56 -1.10 22.44
N LEU A 314 -5.09 -1.09 23.70
CA LEU A 314 -5.40 -0.04 24.65
C LEU A 314 -4.85 1.32 24.23
N LEU A 315 -3.62 1.35 23.69
CA LEU A 315 -2.99 2.56 23.17
C LEU A 315 -3.71 3.09 21.93
N MET A 316 -4.10 2.20 21.01
CA MET A 316 -4.85 2.57 19.82
C MET A 316 -6.25 3.10 20.15
N LYS A 317 -6.95 2.49 21.11
CA LYS A 317 -8.27 2.97 21.58
C LYS A 317 -8.21 4.39 22.13
N LYS A 318 -7.11 4.76 22.82
CA LYS A 318 -6.92 6.13 23.36
C LYS A 318 -6.50 7.15 22.32
N LYS A 319 -5.87 6.74 21.21
CA LYS A 319 -5.27 7.63 20.20
C LYS A 319 -6.01 7.63 18.86
N GLY A 320 -6.94 6.71 18.64
CA GLY A 320 -7.69 6.64 17.39
C GLY A 320 -8.60 7.86 17.22
N LEU A 321 -8.48 8.54 16.08
CA LEU A 321 -9.25 9.75 15.74
C LEU A 321 -10.50 9.42 14.92
N ILE A 322 -10.56 8.22 14.36
CA ILE A 322 -11.63 7.79 13.47
C ILE A 322 -12.28 6.50 13.98
N PRO A 323 -13.59 6.34 13.77
CA PRO A 323 -14.33 5.16 14.25
C PRO A 323 -14.12 3.91 13.38
N TYR A 324 -13.38 4.00 12.28
CA TYR A 324 -13.16 2.93 11.31
C TYR A 324 -11.70 2.50 11.28
N VAL A 325 -11.45 1.24 10.94
CA VAL A 325 -10.09 0.69 10.80
C VAL A 325 -9.77 0.24 9.36
N SER A 326 -10.77 -0.02 8.53
CA SER A 326 -10.59 -0.41 7.14
C SER A 326 -10.67 0.78 6.21
N LEU A 327 -9.82 0.81 5.19
CA LEU A 327 -9.81 1.86 4.18
C LEU A 327 -11.15 2.00 3.44
N PRO A 328 -11.89 0.93 3.10
CA PRO A 328 -13.22 1.10 2.50
C PRO A 328 -14.20 1.91 3.35
N ASN A 329 -14.24 1.70 4.66
CA ASN A 329 -15.10 2.47 5.57
C ASN A 329 -14.61 3.92 5.72
N ILE A 330 -13.29 4.11 5.83
CA ILE A 330 -12.67 5.45 5.93
C ILE A 330 -12.97 6.27 4.67
N LEU A 331 -12.75 5.69 3.49
CA LEU A 331 -13.01 6.35 2.21
C LEU A 331 -14.49 6.67 2.00
N SER A 332 -15.38 5.81 2.52
CA SER A 332 -16.83 6.00 2.41
C SER A 332 -17.40 6.93 3.48
N GLY A 333 -16.64 7.25 4.54
CA GLY A 333 -17.12 8.02 5.69
C GLY A 333 -18.26 7.34 6.47
N ARG A 334 -18.50 6.04 6.21
CA ARG A 334 -19.56 5.23 6.84
C ARG A 334 -19.16 3.75 6.85
N ILE A 335 -19.87 2.95 7.65
CA ILE A 335 -19.69 1.50 7.64
C ILE A 335 -20.27 0.93 6.32
N VAL A 336 -19.39 0.48 5.44
CA VAL A 336 -19.72 -0.23 4.19
C VAL A 336 -19.43 -1.71 4.35
N VAL A 337 -18.34 -2.03 5.04
CA VAL A 337 -17.93 -3.40 5.35
C VAL A 337 -17.92 -3.61 6.87
N PRO A 338 -18.36 -4.76 7.38
CA PRO A 338 -18.33 -5.05 8.81
C PRO A 338 -16.91 -5.20 9.33
N GLU A 339 -16.65 -4.63 10.51
CA GLU A 339 -15.37 -4.67 11.20
C GLU A 339 -15.52 -5.34 12.57
N PHE A 340 -14.78 -6.41 12.78
CA PHE A 340 -14.75 -7.15 14.04
C PHE A 340 -13.38 -7.01 14.69
N LEU A 341 -13.32 -6.28 15.80
CA LEU A 341 -12.06 -5.96 16.47
C LEU A 341 -11.97 -6.63 17.82
N GLN A 342 -10.79 -7.14 18.16
CA GLN A 342 -10.47 -7.68 19.47
C GLN A 342 -11.50 -8.73 19.93
N TYR A 343 -12.18 -8.48 21.02
CA TYR A 343 -13.18 -9.37 21.62
C TYR A 343 -14.34 -9.71 20.66
N TYR A 344 -14.71 -8.81 19.78
CA TYR A 344 -15.78 -9.03 18.80
C TYR A 344 -15.34 -9.85 17.58
N CYS A 345 -14.02 -10.04 17.39
CA CYS A 345 -13.46 -10.83 16.30
C CYS A 345 -13.57 -12.34 16.65
N THR A 346 -14.78 -12.87 16.51
CA THR A 346 -15.07 -14.29 16.78
C THR A 346 -15.28 -15.07 15.48
N PRO A 347 -14.93 -16.38 15.46
CA PRO A 347 -15.11 -17.22 14.28
C PRO A 347 -16.54 -17.24 13.76
N ASP A 348 -17.53 -17.36 14.65
CA ASP A 348 -18.94 -17.44 14.28
C ASP A 348 -19.46 -16.10 13.70
N ALA A 349 -19.05 -14.96 14.30
CA ALA A 349 -19.42 -13.64 13.79
C ALA A 349 -18.83 -13.38 12.39
N LEU A 350 -17.56 -13.71 12.19
CA LEU A 350 -16.91 -13.58 10.87
C LEU A 350 -17.59 -14.47 9.81
N ALA A 351 -17.84 -15.74 10.14
CA ALA A 351 -18.46 -16.70 9.22
C ALA A 351 -19.90 -16.28 8.85
N ALA A 352 -20.73 -15.97 9.85
CA ALA A 352 -22.11 -15.57 9.62
C ALA A 352 -22.17 -14.30 8.77
N ARG A 353 -21.43 -13.27 9.17
CA ARG A 353 -21.49 -11.99 8.50
C ARG A 353 -20.91 -12.04 7.08
N LEU A 354 -19.84 -12.82 6.82
CA LEU A 354 -19.33 -12.97 5.47
C LEU A 354 -20.37 -13.59 4.54
N LEU A 355 -21.09 -14.60 5.00
CA LEU A 355 -22.15 -15.22 4.20
C LEU A 355 -23.30 -14.22 3.92
N ASP A 356 -23.66 -13.37 4.90
CA ASP A 356 -24.65 -12.30 4.70
C ASP A 356 -24.18 -11.26 3.68
N GLU A 357 -22.88 -10.84 3.72
CA GLU A 357 -22.32 -9.90 2.75
C GLU A 357 -22.26 -10.50 1.32
N MET A 358 -22.28 -11.81 1.19
CA MET A 358 -22.29 -12.51 -0.10
C MET A 358 -23.69 -12.71 -0.68
N ALA A 359 -24.77 -12.36 0.03
CA ALA A 359 -26.13 -12.41 -0.49
C ALA A 359 -26.26 -11.55 -1.77
N PRO A 360 -27.03 -11.98 -2.78
CA PRO A 360 -27.07 -11.35 -4.10
C PRO A 360 -27.33 -9.83 -4.04
N GLU A 361 -28.30 -9.38 -3.25
CA GLU A 361 -28.68 -7.98 -3.10
C GLU A 361 -27.55 -7.17 -2.49
N ARG A 362 -26.92 -7.71 -1.44
CA ARG A 362 -25.80 -7.05 -0.76
C ARG A 362 -24.55 -6.98 -1.62
N ARG A 363 -24.27 -8.05 -2.38
CA ARG A 363 -23.17 -8.09 -3.35
C ARG A 363 -23.37 -7.03 -4.44
N ALA A 364 -24.58 -6.83 -4.95
CA ALA A 364 -24.88 -5.82 -5.96
C ALA A 364 -24.65 -4.40 -5.41
N GLU A 365 -25.12 -4.12 -4.18
CA GLU A 365 -24.87 -2.85 -3.49
C GLU A 365 -23.36 -2.59 -3.32
N LEU A 366 -22.63 -3.57 -2.79
CA LEU A 366 -21.17 -3.46 -2.58
C LEU A 366 -20.42 -3.25 -3.89
N THR A 367 -20.84 -3.93 -4.97
CA THR A 367 -20.24 -3.75 -6.30
C THR A 367 -20.40 -2.31 -6.78
N THR A 368 -21.54 -1.68 -6.57
CA THR A 368 -21.76 -0.29 -6.92
C THR A 368 -20.87 0.64 -6.09
N VAL A 369 -20.88 0.51 -4.78
CA VAL A 369 -20.07 1.33 -3.86
C VAL A 369 -18.57 1.20 -4.16
N PHE A 370 -18.10 -0.02 -4.36
CA PHE A 370 -16.67 -0.26 -4.65
C PHE A 370 -16.25 0.16 -6.06
N THR A 371 -17.19 0.15 -7.03
CA THR A 371 -16.92 0.70 -8.37
C THR A 371 -16.75 2.21 -8.31
N ASP A 372 -17.58 2.90 -7.56
CA ASP A 372 -17.48 4.36 -7.40
C ASP A 372 -16.23 4.73 -6.60
N MET A 373 -15.89 3.96 -5.56
CA MET A 373 -14.62 4.10 -4.84
C MET A 373 -13.42 3.91 -5.79
N HIS A 374 -13.44 2.87 -6.64
CA HIS A 374 -12.38 2.62 -7.60
C HIS A 374 -12.22 3.79 -8.58
N ARG A 375 -13.32 4.31 -9.13
CA ARG A 375 -13.31 5.49 -10.03
C ARG A 375 -12.74 6.72 -9.32
N SER A 376 -13.10 6.94 -8.06
CA SER A 376 -12.61 8.10 -7.30
C SER A 376 -11.08 8.05 -7.06
N LEU A 377 -10.53 6.84 -6.94
CA LEU A 377 -9.10 6.60 -6.72
C LEU A 377 -8.30 6.52 -8.03
N LEU A 378 -8.95 6.30 -9.16
CA LEU A 378 -8.31 6.23 -10.48
C LEU A 378 -8.05 7.64 -11.03
N ARG A 379 -6.79 8.05 -11.04
CA ARG A 379 -6.36 9.36 -11.51
C ARG A 379 -5.13 9.20 -12.41
N PRO A 380 -4.83 10.18 -13.29
CA PRO A 380 -3.57 10.21 -14.06
C PRO A 380 -2.39 10.56 -13.13
N THR A 381 -2.00 9.60 -12.28
CA THR A 381 -1.03 9.78 -11.19
C THR A 381 0.29 10.34 -11.68
N ALA A 382 0.83 9.81 -12.80
CA ALA A 382 2.11 10.24 -13.34
C ALA A 382 2.09 11.74 -13.71
N ASP A 383 1.05 12.18 -14.42
CA ASP A 383 0.93 13.58 -14.87
C ASP A 383 0.69 14.53 -13.70
N LEU A 384 -0.24 14.18 -12.78
CA LEU A 384 -0.57 15.01 -11.62
C LEU A 384 0.64 15.18 -10.70
N ALA A 385 1.34 14.08 -10.40
CA ALA A 385 2.55 14.11 -9.58
C ALA A 385 3.66 14.91 -10.25
N THR A 386 3.91 14.67 -11.55
CA THR A 386 4.92 15.41 -12.30
C THR A 386 4.63 16.90 -12.34
N ASN A 387 3.36 17.31 -12.58
CA ASN A 387 2.98 18.72 -12.55
C ASN A 387 3.26 19.37 -11.19
N ALA A 388 2.89 18.69 -10.11
CA ALA A 388 3.13 19.17 -8.74
C ALA A 388 4.63 19.27 -8.44
N ILE A 389 5.43 18.28 -8.82
CA ILE A 389 6.89 18.30 -8.64
C ILE A 389 7.51 19.46 -9.41
N LEU A 390 7.16 19.66 -10.68
CA LEU A 390 7.68 20.76 -11.50
C LEU A 390 7.28 22.13 -10.96
N SER A 391 6.11 22.26 -10.32
CA SER A 391 5.63 23.53 -9.76
C SER A 391 6.47 24.07 -8.60
N VAL A 392 7.19 23.20 -7.87
CA VAL A 392 8.08 23.61 -6.78
C VAL A 392 9.53 23.83 -7.23
N MET A 393 9.87 23.42 -8.45
CA MET A 393 11.20 23.60 -9.01
C MET A 393 11.33 25.04 -9.50
N LYS A 394 12.29 25.77 -8.95
CA LYS A 394 12.62 27.14 -9.34
C LYS A 394 13.55 27.18 -10.54
#